data_3fbe0802719427137eef85ea16d0e01b
#
_entry.id   3fbe0802719427137eef85ea16d0e01b
#
_cell.length_a   1.000
_cell.length_b   1.000
_cell.length_c   1.000
_cell.angle_alpha   90.00
_cell.angle_beta   90.00
_cell.angle_gamma   90.00
#
_symmetry.space_group_name_H-M   'P 1'
#
loop_
_entity.id
_entity.type
_entity.pdbx_description
1 polymer ?
#
loop_
_entity_poly.entity_id
_entity_poly.type
_entity_poly.pdbx_seq_one_letter_code
_entity_poly.pdbx_strand_id
1 'polypeptide(L)'
;MPATHHSSAAPEASPGAPPADGTTVGRIPVLDVRPLVRQGRRPAKAVTGEAFEISATVFREGHDAVAANVVLRDPEGRPGPWTPMRELAPGTDRWGATVTAGEPGLWSYTVEAWGDPVTTWRHHAGIKVPAGIDTELVLEEGARLYERAAADVPESRGRTELLAAVDALRDESRPAASRLAAALTPEVDAVLARHPLRELVTTSDPLPLLVERERALYGAWYEFFPRSEGTPEQPHGTFRTAARRLDAIAAMGFDVVYLPPIHPIGTTHRKGRNNTLSAGPDDVGVPWAIGSPEGGHDAIHPDLGTLEDFDAFVARAGELGLEIALDFALQCSPDHPWVDKHPDWFHHRPDGTIAYAENPPKKYQDIYP
;
A
#
# COMPACT_ATOMS: atom_id res chain seq x y z
N MET A 1 28.78 -48.17 -3.20
CA MET A 1 27.60 -48.01 -2.35
C MET A 1 26.96 -46.71 -2.77
N PRO A 2 25.70 -46.68 -3.24
CA PRO A 2 25.08 -45.45 -3.67
C PRO A 2 24.63 -44.63 -2.46
N ALA A 3 24.96 -43.35 -2.46
CA ALA A 3 24.49 -42.38 -1.49
C ALA A 3 23.01 -42.08 -1.70
N THR A 4 22.22 -42.29 -0.67
CA THR A 4 20.81 -41.95 -0.61
C THR A 4 20.66 -40.42 -0.43
N HIS A 5 20.21 -39.73 -1.47
CA HIS A 5 19.73 -38.34 -1.37
C HIS A 5 18.44 -38.34 -0.55
N HIS A 6 18.49 -37.85 0.67
CA HIS A 6 17.31 -37.38 1.37
C HIS A 6 16.90 -36.01 0.81
N SER A 7 16.00 -36.05 -0.15
CA SER A 7 15.23 -34.86 -0.53
C SER A 7 14.31 -34.51 0.64
N SER A 8 14.61 -33.45 1.35
CA SER A 8 13.69 -32.80 2.28
C SER A 8 12.59 -32.12 1.46
N ALA A 9 11.51 -32.85 1.21
CA ALA A 9 10.30 -32.26 0.68
C ALA A 9 9.79 -31.24 1.71
N ALA A 10 9.64 -30.00 1.26
CA ALA A 10 8.86 -29.00 1.99
C ALA A 10 7.47 -29.59 2.30
N PRO A 11 6.89 -29.34 3.47
CA PRO A 11 5.57 -29.84 3.77
C PRO A 11 4.60 -29.36 2.71
N GLU A 12 3.99 -30.27 1.97
CA GLU A 12 2.85 -29.98 1.11
C GLU A 12 1.80 -29.29 1.97
N ALA A 13 1.45 -28.06 1.60
CA ALA A 13 0.29 -27.40 2.16
C ALA A 13 -0.89 -28.35 1.93
N SER A 14 -1.48 -28.84 3.00
CA SER A 14 -2.72 -29.61 2.95
C SER A 14 -3.68 -28.85 2.03
N PRO A 15 -4.37 -29.54 1.10
CA PRO A 15 -5.42 -28.90 0.31
C PRO A 15 -6.38 -28.27 1.31
N GLY A 16 -6.51 -26.95 1.23
CA GLY A 16 -7.39 -26.18 2.11
C GLY A 16 -8.74 -26.88 2.17
N ALA A 17 -9.29 -27.03 3.36
CA ALA A 17 -10.65 -27.49 3.52
C ALA A 17 -11.54 -26.76 2.53
N PRO A 18 -12.50 -27.43 1.86
CA PRO A 18 -13.46 -26.74 1.01
C PRO A 18 -14.05 -25.60 1.84
N PRO A 19 -14.32 -24.42 1.25
CA PRO A 19 -14.92 -23.32 1.99
C PRO A 19 -16.14 -23.88 2.71
N ALA A 20 -16.16 -23.72 4.03
CA ALA A 20 -17.26 -24.14 4.84
C ALA A 20 -18.52 -23.49 4.25
N ASP A 21 -19.49 -24.31 3.95
CA ASP A 21 -20.83 -23.98 3.51
C ASP A 21 -20.94 -22.78 2.56
N GLY A 22 -21.48 -23.06 1.37
CA GLY A 22 -21.63 -22.09 0.30
C GLY A 22 -22.00 -20.74 0.87
N THR A 23 -21.09 -19.78 0.70
CA THR A 23 -21.29 -18.40 1.06
C THR A 23 -22.66 -18.01 0.52
N THR A 24 -23.63 -17.86 1.39
CA THR A 24 -24.96 -17.36 1.02
C THR A 24 -24.72 -15.98 0.44
N VAL A 25 -24.79 -15.88 -0.88
CA VAL A 25 -24.76 -14.58 -1.55
C VAL A 25 -25.95 -13.80 -0.99
N GLY A 26 -25.66 -12.67 -0.31
CA GLY A 26 -26.72 -11.81 0.22
C GLY A 26 -27.63 -11.31 -0.91
N ARG A 27 -28.81 -10.80 -0.56
CA ARG A 27 -29.77 -10.27 -1.55
C ARG A 27 -29.21 -9.08 -2.35
N ILE A 28 -28.18 -8.41 -1.82
CA ILE A 28 -27.43 -7.37 -2.52
C ILE A 28 -26.01 -7.91 -2.69
N PRO A 29 -25.69 -8.57 -3.82
CA PRO A 29 -24.37 -9.10 -4.06
C PRO A 29 -23.31 -7.99 -4.07
N VAL A 30 -22.16 -8.26 -3.43
CA VAL A 30 -20.95 -7.44 -3.48
C VAL A 30 -19.86 -8.30 -4.10
N LEU A 31 -19.52 -8.02 -5.34
CA LEU A 31 -18.59 -8.83 -6.12
C LEU A 31 -17.41 -7.97 -6.59
N ASP A 32 -16.34 -8.64 -6.98
CA ASP A 32 -15.17 -8.02 -7.62
C ASP A 32 -14.68 -6.76 -6.91
N VAL A 33 -14.53 -6.86 -5.58
CA VAL A 33 -13.97 -5.76 -4.78
C VAL A 33 -12.53 -5.51 -5.19
N ARG A 34 -12.19 -4.24 -5.46
CA ARG A 34 -10.86 -3.79 -5.90
C ARG A 34 -10.34 -2.66 -5.00
N PRO A 35 -9.00 -2.57 -4.82
CA PRO A 35 -7.96 -3.44 -5.40
C PRO A 35 -7.97 -4.85 -4.80
N LEU A 36 -7.55 -5.86 -5.55
CA LEU A 36 -7.48 -7.25 -5.10
C LEU A 36 -6.14 -7.87 -5.52
N VAL A 37 -5.28 -8.20 -4.56
CA VAL A 37 -3.95 -8.76 -4.83
C VAL A 37 -3.92 -10.24 -4.42
N ARG A 38 -3.62 -11.11 -5.40
CA ARG A 38 -3.58 -12.56 -5.21
C ARG A 38 -4.80 -13.10 -4.45
N GLN A 39 -5.99 -12.71 -4.88
CA GLN A 39 -7.27 -13.13 -4.28
C GLN A 39 -7.34 -12.82 -2.75
N GLY A 40 -6.86 -11.65 -2.33
CA GLY A 40 -6.88 -11.22 -0.92
C GLY A 40 -5.77 -11.83 -0.04
N ARG A 41 -4.93 -12.72 -0.58
CA ARG A 41 -3.83 -13.35 0.18
C ARG A 41 -2.62 -12.44 0.38
N ARG A 42 -2.55 -11.32 -0.30
CA ARG A 42 -1.53 -10.29 -0.14
C ARG A 42 -2.20 -8.93 -0.04
N PRO A 43 -1.66 -8.02 0.77
CA PRO A 43 -2.22 -6.69 0.88
C PRO A 43 -2.09 -5.92 -0.45
N ALA A 44 -3.11 -5.12 -0.76
CA ALA A 44 -2.94 -3.98 -1.62
C ALA A 44 -2.01 -2.96 -0.93
N LYS A 45 -1.43 -2.03 -1.67
CA LYS A 45 -0.52 -1.03 -1.12
C LYS A 45 -1.04 0.37 -1.35
N ALA A 46 -0.81 1.21 -0.36
CA ALA A 46 -0.98 2.65 -0.42
C ALA A 46 0.11 3.30 0.45
N VAL A 47 0.21 4.62 0.42
CA VAL A 47 1.02 5.37 1.38
C VAL A 47 0.15 6.33 2.18
N THR A 48 0.67 6.81 3.29
CA THR A 48 -0.01 7.80 4.13
C THR A 48 -0.40 9.03 3.30
N GLY A 49 -1.67 9.41 3.38
CA GLY A 49 -2.21 10.56 2.65
C GLY A 49 -2.53 10.33 1.17
N GLU A 50 -2.21 9.16 0.62
CA GLU A 50 -2.58 8.81 -0.75
C GLU A 50 -4.09 8.63 -0.87
N ALA A 51 -4.67 9.30 -1.87
CA ALA A 51 -6.06 9.11 -2.25
C ALA A 51 -6.14 8.01 -3.32
N PHE A 52 -6.83 6.92 -3.03
CA PHE A 52 -7.00 5.81 -3.96
C PHE A 52 -8.45 5.33 -4.00
N GLU A 53 -8.82 4.68 -5.09
CA GLU A 53 -10.19 4.18 -5.29
C GLU A 53 -10.34 2.75 -4.77
N ILE A 54 -11.41 2.53 -3.99
CA ILE A 54 -11.96 1.21 -3.72
C ILE A 54 -13.25 1.09 -4.53
N SER A 55 -13.40 -0.01 -5.27
CA SER A 55 -14.56 -0.24 -6.12
C SER A 55 -15.08 -1.67 -6.02
N ALA A 56 -16.36 -1.86 -6.32
CA ALA A 56 -17.02 -3.15 -6.29
C ALA A 56 -18.16 -3.20 -7.32
N THR A 57 -18.58 -4.39 -7.71
CA THR A 57 -19.83 -4.60 -8.44
C THR A 57 -20.93 -4.85 -7.43
N VAL A 58 -21.96 -3.99 -7.42
CA VAL A 58 -23.10 -4.03 -6.51
C VAL A 58 -24.40 -3.90 -7.30
N PHE A 59 -25.28 -4.86 -7.15
CA PHE A 59 -26.57 -4.87 -7.85
C PHE A 59 -27.64 -5.64 -7.06
N ARG A 60 -28.87 -5.52 -7.50
CA ARG A 60 -29.98 -6.40 -7.12
C ARG A 60 -30.92 -6.60 -8.29
N GLU A 61 -31.74 -7.64 -8.22
CA GLU A 61 -32.80 -7.84 -9.18
C GLU A 61 -33.90 -6.78 -9.05
N GLY A 62 -34.56 -6.46 -10.16
CA GLY A 62 -35.66 -5.49 -10.22
C GLY A 62 -35.18 -4.06 -10.44
N HIS A 63 -35.98 -3.11 -9.98
CA HIS A 63 -35.75 -1.68 -10.21
C HIS A 63 -35.54 -0.88 -8.91
N ASP A 64 -35.45 -1.57 -7.79
CA ASP A 64 -35.21 -0.92 -6.51
C ASP A 64 -33.78 -0.43 -6.42
N ALA A 65 -33.58 0.74 -5.81
CA ALA A 65 -32.29 1.34 -5.63
C ALA A 65 -31.43 0.52 -4.64
N VAL A 66 -30.14 0.50 -4.93
CA VAL A 66 -29.08 0.01 -4.03
C VAL A 66 -28.15 1.15 -3.69
N ALA A 67 -27.46 1.01 -2.57
CA ALA A 67 -26.38 1.90 -2.19
C ALA A 67 -25.25 1.09 -1.58
N ALA A 68 -24.05 1.67 -1.54
CA ALA A 68 -22.88 1.03 -0.99
C ALA A 68 -21.97 2.02 -0.26
N ASN A 69 -21.13 1.47 0.60
CA ASN A 69 -20.17 2.20 1.44
C ASN A 69 -18.86 1.43 1.56
N VAL A 70 -17.76 2.12 1.60
CA VAL A 70 -16.47 1.56 2.00
C VAL A 70 -16.28 1.74 3.50
N VAL A 71 -15.89 0.66 4.18
CA VAL A 71 -15.45 0.70 5.57
C VAL A 71 -13.95 0.42 5.59
N LEU A 72 -13.16 1.46 5.78
CA LEU A 72 -11.73 1.36 6.00
C LEU A 72 -11.47 1.20 7.49
N ARG A 73 -10.64 0.21 7.90
CA ARG A 73 -10.28 -0.04 9.28
C ARG A 73 -8.78 0.16 9.47
N ASP A 74 -8.45 0.90 10.53
CA ASP A 74 -7.06 1.16 10.90
C ASP A 74 -6.34 -0.10 11.41
N PRO A 75 -5.02 -0.02 11.73
CA PRO A 75 -4.26 -1.15 12.25
C PRO A 75 -4.81 -1.75 13.55
N GLU A 76 -5.53 -0.99 14.35
CA GLU A 76 -6.22 -1.43 15.57
C GLU A 76 -7.62 -2.02 15.31
N GLY A 77 -8.05 -2.05 14.04
CA GLY A 77 -9.36 -2.57 13.64
C GLY A 77 -10.53 -1.60 13.83
N ARG A 78 -10.27 -0.34 14.20
CA ARG A 78 -11.31 0.69 14.37
C ARG A 78 -11.82 1.15 13.02
N PRO A 79 -13.14 1.24 12.82
CA PRO A 79 -13.69 1.72 11.55
C PRO A 79 -13.43 3.22 11.40
N GLY A 80 -13.01 3.59 10.19
CA GLY A 80 -12.90 4.97 9.76
C GLY A 80 -14.26 5.62 9.47
N PRO A 81 -14.27 6.84 8.95
CA PRO A 81 -15.49 7.55 8.63
C PRO A 81 -16.30 6.83 7.56
N TRP A 82 -17.60 7.10 7.58
CA TRP A 82 -18.53 6.67 6.55
C TRP A 82 -18.13 7.22 5.19
N THR A 83 -17.89 6.32 4.20
CA THR A 83 -17.42 6.70 2.87
C THR A 83 -18.37 6.13 1.80
N PRO A 84 -19.43 6.86 1.43
CA PRO A 84 -20.41 6.38 0.47
C PRO A 84 -19.77 6.19 -0.91
N MET A 85 -20.14 5.09 -1.55
CA MET A 85 -19.78 4.81 -2.94
C MET A 85 -20.80 5.44 -3.89
N ARG A 86 -20.34 5.72 -5.10
CA ARG A 86 -21.18 6.17 -6.23
C ARG A 86 -21.03 5.20 -7.38
N GLU A 87 -22.04 5.10 -8.21
CA GLU A 87 -21.95 4.39 -9.48
C GLU A 87 -20.91 5.10 -10.38
N LEU A 88 -19.92 4.35 -10.88
CA LEU A 88 -18.82 4.91 -11.68
C LEU A 88 -19.24 5.20 -13.13
N ALA A 89 -20.06 4.31 -13.68
CA ALA A 89 -20.64 4.47 -14.99
C ALA A 89 -22.05 3.89 -15.01
N PRO A 90 -23.08 4.66 -15.46
CA PRO A 90 -24.47 4.23 -15.43
C PRO A 90 -24.69 2.89 -16.14
N GLY A 91 -25.43 1.99 -15.47
CA GLY A 91 -25.79 0.68 -16.00
C GLY A 91 -24.67 -0.34 -16.04
N THR A 92 -23.56 -0.09 -15.33
CA THR A 92 -22.46 -1.06 -15.20
C THR A 92 -22.46 -1.79 -13.86
N ASP A 93 -23.31 -1.38 -12.92
CA ASP A 93 -23.34 -1.85 -11.54
C ASP A 93 -21.98 -1.70 -10.81
N ARG A 94 -21.07 -0.92 -11.40
CA ARG A 94 -19.75 -0.66 -10.84
C ARG A 94 -19.77 0.58 -9.95
N TRP A 95 -19.48 0.37 -8.69
CA TRP A 95 -19.48 1.40 -7.65
C TRP A 95 -18.06 1.68 -7.17
N GLY A 96 -17.78 2.90 -6.77
CA GLY A 96 -16.47 3.29 -6.28
C GLY A 96 -16.53 4.45 -5.30
N ALA A 97 -15.52 4.48 -4.43
CA ALA A 97 -15.25 5.60 -3.52
C ALA A 97 -13.76 5.83 -3.39
N THR A 98 -13.36 7.07 -3.25
CA THR A 98 -11.98 7.44 -2.94
C THR A 98 -11.80 7.46 -1.43
N VAL A 99 -10.76 6.80 -0.95
CA VAL A 99 -10.39 6.73 0.46
C VAL A 99 -8.95 7.16 0.67
N THR A 100 -8.63 7.52 1.92
CA THR A 100 -7.27 7.93 2.32
C THR A 100 -6.98 7.34 3.69
N ALA A 101 -5.81 6.72 3.85
CA ALA A 101 -5.33 6.24 5.14
C ALA A 101 -4.39 7.27 5.77
N GLY A 102 -4.54 7.52 7.07
CA GLY A 102 -3.86 8.61 7.78
C GLY A 102 -2.52 8.26 8.39
N GLU A 103 -2.19 6.97 8.53
CA GLU A 103 -0.98 6.50 9.20
C GLU A 103 -0.46 5.20 8.61
N PRO A 104 0.85 4.90 8.71
CA PRO A 104 1.41 3.63 8.28
C PRO A 104 0.88 2.46 9.10
N GLY A 105 0.74 1.29 8.48
CA GLY A 105 0.36 0.06 9.16
C GLY A 105 -0.43 -0.90 8.28
N LEU A 106 -0.86 -2.00 8.86
CA LEU A 106 -1.69 -2.99 8.19
C LEU A 106 -3.17 -2.65 8.44
N TRP A 107 -3.79 -2.06 7.45
CA TRP A 107 -5.19 -1.71 7.38
C TRP A 107 -6.01 -2.83 6.73
N SER A 108 -7.32 -2.70 6.80
CA SER A 108 -8.23 -3.50 6.00
C SER A 108 -9.41 -2.68 5.50
N TYR A 109 -10.06 -3.16 4.45
CA TYR A 109 -11.28 -2.55 3.93
C TYR A 109 -12.31 -3.60 3.56
N THR A 110 -13.58 -3.21 3.73
CA THR A 110 -14.75 -3.95 3.30
C THR A 110 -15.67 -3.03 2.51
N VAL A 111 -16.51 -3.61 1.68
CA VAL A 111 -17.63 -2.91 1.04
C VAL A 111 -18.91 -3.44 1.65
N GLU A 112 -19.72 -2.53 2.15
CA GLU A 112 -21.09 -2.79 2.58
C GLU A 112 -22.05 -2.31 1.49
N ALA A 113 -23.04 -3.11 1.15
CA ALA A 113 -24.08 -2.74 0.19
C ALA A 113 -25.47 -3.07 0.78
N TRP A 114 -26.46 -2.30 0.40
CA TRP A 114 -27.83 -2.48 0.90
C TRP A 114 -28.87 -1.99 -0.10
N GLY A 115 -30.10 -2.47 0.06
CA GLY A 115 -31.27 -1.89 -0.59
C GLY A 115 -31.58 -0.53 0.01
N ASP A 116 -31.76 0.50 -0.82
CA ASP A 116 -32.09 1.84 -0.41
C ASP A 116 -33.61 2.11 -0.65
N PRO A 117 -34.46 1.81 0.33
CA PRO A 117 -35.88 1.97 0.16
C PRO A 117 -36.32 3.43 0.07
N VAL A 118 -35.53 4.34 0.64
CA VAL A 118 -35.83 5.80 0.57
C VAL A 118 -35.61 6.31 -0.85
N THR A 119 -34.50 5.97 -1.47
CA THR A 119 -34.20 6.35 -2.87
C THR A 119 -35.21 5.70 -3.82
N THR A 120 -35.57 4.43 -3.61
CA THR A 120 -36.63 3.75 -4.39
C THR A 120 -37.96 4.48 -4.27
N TRP A 121 -38.38 4.80 -3.06
CA TRP A 121 -39.63 5.53 -2.82
C TRP A 121 -39.58 6.93 -3.46
N ARG A 122 -38.52 7.68 -3.30
CA ARG A 122 -38.35 9.02 -3.92
C ARG A 122 -38.52 8.99 -5.43
N HIS A 123 -37.94 7.99 -6.08
CA HIS A 123 -38.09 7.79 -7.52
C HIS A 123 -39.56 7.58 -7.89
N HIS A 124 -40.26 6.68 -7.19
CA HIS A 124 -41.67 6.38 -7.44
C HIS A 124 -42.57 7.60 -7.13
N ALA A 125 -42.33 8.25 -5.99
CA ALA A 125 -43.11 9.43 -5.58
C ALA A 125 -42.94 10.58 -6.57
N GLY A 126 -41.75 10.81 -7.09
CA GLY A 126 -41.47 11.82 -8.12
C GLY A 126 -42.23 11.62 -9.43
N ILE A 127 -42.67 10.39 -9.70
CA ILE A 127 -43.46 10.05 -10.91
C ILE A 127 -44.94 10.00 -10.56
N LYS A 128 -45.36 9.28 -9.51
CA LYS A 128 -46.75 9.01 -9.19
C LYS A 128 -47.51 10.21 -8.64
N VAL A 129 -46.88 11.00 -7.75
CA VAL A 129 -47.56 12.16 -7.13
C VAL A 129 -47.94 13.21 -8.14
N PRO A 130 -47.07 13.63 -9.07
CA PRO A 130 -47.49 14.59 -10.16
C PRO A 130 -48.51 14.00 -11.10
N ALA A 131 -48.52 12.68 -11.30
CA ALA A 131 -49.48 12.01 -12.15
C ALA A 131 -50.84 11.74 -11.46
N GLY A 132 -50.97 12.04 -10.15
CA GLY A 132 -52.19 11.76 -9.37
C GLY A 132 -52.46 10.28 -9.15
N ILE A 133 -51.44 9.42 -9.24
CA ILE A 133 -51.55 7.96 -9.11
C ILE A 133 -51.20 7.57 -7.67
N ASP A 134 -52.13 6.89 -6.98
CA ASP A 134 -51.96 6.37 -5.60
C ASP A 134 -51.38 7.40 -4.62
N THR A 135 -51.67 8.70 -4.82
CA THR A 135 -51.00 9.82 -4.18
C THR A 135 -50.92 9.69 -2.65
N GLU A 136 -52.05 9.46 -2.01
CA GLU A 136 -52.12 9.34 -0.52
C GLU A 136 -51.36 8.13 -0.02
N LEU A 137 -51.44 7.00 -0.73
CA LEU A 137 -50.69 5.80 -0.39
C LEU A 137 -49.18 6.03 -0.49
N VAL A 138 -48.73 6.64 -1.56
CA VAL A 138 -47.30 6.95 -1.80
C VAL A 138 -46.75 7.92 -0.77
N LEU A 139 -47.52 8.92 -0.32
CA LEU A 139 -47.11 9.86 0.73
C LEU A 139 -47.05 9.19 2.08
N GLU A 140 -47.97 8.30 2.41
CA GLU A 140 -47.93 7.50 3.66
C GLU A 140 -46.79 6.49 3.65
N GLU A 141 -46.48 5.84 2.52
CA GLU A 141 -45.29 5.00 2.40
C GLU A 141 -44.01 5.77 2.74
N GLY A 142 -43.83 6.98 2.22
CA GLY A 142 -42.72 7.86 2.55
C GLY A 142 -42.65 8.25 4.01
N ALA A 143 -43.80 8.59 4.61
CA ALA A 143 -43.90 8.91 6.04
C ALA A 143 -43.39 7.74 6.89
N ARG A 144 -43.82 6.50 6.61
CA ARG A 144 -43.36 5.30 7.33
C ARG A 144 -41.86 5.02 7.14
N LEU A 145 -41.34 5.25 5.95
CA LEU A 145 -39.88 5.10 5.71
C LEU A 145 -39.07 6.10 6.53
N TYR A 146 -39.52 7.36 6.59
CA TYR A 146 -38.85 8.40 7.36
C TYR A 146 -39.01 8.20 8.88
N GLU A 147 -40.13 7.69 9.37
CA GLU A 147 -40.27 7.24 10.77
C GLU A 147 -39.27 6.16 11.14
N ARG A 148 -39.10 5.15 10.26
CA ARG A 148 -38.11 4.10 10.47
C ARG A 148 -36.70 4.67 10.47
N ALA A 149 -36.36 5.54 9.49
CA ALA A 149 -35.07 6.20 9.44
C ALA A 149 -34.79 7.05 10.68
N ALA A 150 -35.80 7.80 11.17
CA ALA A 150 -35.69 8.63 12.37
C ALA A 150 -35.41 7.84 13.64
N ALA A 151 -35.88 6.58 13.72
CA ALA A 151 -35.63 5.72 14.88
C ALA A 151 -34.14 5.41 15.06
N ASP A 152 -33.38 5.28 13.97
CA ASP A 152 -31.97 4.92 13.97
C ASP A 152 -31.02 6.14 14.00
N VAL A 153 -31.55 7.38 13.95
CA VAL A 153 -30.76 8.61 14.02
C VAL A 153 -30.44 8.96 15.49
N PRO A 154 -29.14 8.94 15.88
CA PRO A 154 -28.75 9.22 17.27
C PRO A 154 -28.90 10.69 17.66
N GLU A 155 -28.76 11.59 16.70
CA GLU A 155 -28.79 13.04 16.92
C GLU A 155 -30.22 13.56 17.01
N SER A 156 -30.56 14.29 18.11
CA SER A 156 -31.89 14.84 18.31
C SER A 156 -32.34 15.78 17.17
N ARG A 157 -31.43 16.62 16.63
CA ARG A 157 -31.73 17.53 15.52
C ARG A 157 -32.07 16.77 14.23
N GLY A 158 -31.27 15.80 13.84
CA GLY A 158 -31.51 15.02 12.61
C GLY A 158 -32.81 14.25 12.69
N ARG A 159 -33.14 13.69 13.89
CA ARG A 159 -34.41 13.03 14.13
C ARG A 159 -35.61 13.99 14.01
N THR A 160 -35.45 15.21 14.51
CA THR A 160 -36.50 16.26 14.39
C THR A 160 -36.78 16.63 12.94
N GLU A 161 -35.72 16.76 12.11
CA GLU A 161 -35.87 17.07 10.67
C GLU A 161 -36.66 15.97 9.94
N LEU A 162 -36.32 14.68 10.20
CA LEU A 162 -37.05 13.57 9.59
C LEU A 162 -38.50 13.49 10.07
N LEU A 163 -38.79 13.72 11.37
CA LEU A 163 -40.15 13.72 11.89
C LEU A 163 -40.98 14.90 11.38
N ALA A 164 -40.35 16.07 11.18
CA ALA A 164 -41.04 17.19 10.54
C ALA A 164 -41.43 16.87 9.08
N ALA A 165 -40.57 16.12 8.35
CA ALA A 165 -40.92 15.63 7.03
C ALA A 165 -42.07 14.61 7.06
N VAL A 166 -42.10 13.74 8.07
CA VAL A 166 -43.25 12.81 8.30
C VAL A 166 -44.54 13.57 8.49
N ASP A 167 -44.54 14.56 9.39
CA ASP A 167 -45.73 15.40 9.64
C ASP A 167 -46.18 16.12 8.38
N ALA A 168 -45.23 16.66 7.59
CA ALA A 168 -45.56 17.33 6.34
C ALA A 168 -46.13 16.37 5.28
N LEU A 169 -45.62 15.13 5.19
CA LEU A 169 -46.16 14.11 4.27
C LEU A 169 -47.63 13.73 4.62
N ARG A 170 -48.02 13.78 5.89
CA ARG A 170 -49.36 13.46 6.39
C ARG A 170 -50.32 14.65 6.46
N ASP A 171 -49.84 15.88 6.22
CA ASP A 171 -50.66 17.10 6.35
C ASP A 171 -51.59 17.28 5.12
N GLU A 172 -52.77 16.65 5.19
CA GLU A 172 -53.80 16.70 4.14
C GLU A 172 -54.32 18.11 3.85
N SER A 173 -54.02 19.10 4.70
CA SER A 173 -54.39 20.49 4.46
C SER A 173 -53.54 21.12 3.35
N ARG A 174 -52.45 20.50 2.96
CA ARG A 174 -51.53 20.95 1.94
C ARG A 174 -51.70 20.19 0.61
N PRO A 175 -51.46 20.84 -0.53
CA PRO A 175 -51.36 20.12 -1.81
C PRO A 175 -50.30 19.02 -1.79
N ALA A 176 -50.58 17.89 -2.41
CA ALA A 176 -49.65 16.73 -2.43
C ALA A 176 -48.25 17.06 -2.87
N ALA A 177 -48.10 17.91 -3.90
CA ALA A 177 -46.81 18.37 -4.37
C ALA A 177 -45.98 19.13 -3.30
N SER A 178 -46.68 19.93 -2.46
CA SER A 178 -46.04 20.68 -1.38
C SER A 178 -45.64 19.72 -0.20
N ARG A 179 -46.47 18.71 0.04
CA ARG A 179 -46.19 17.65 1.02
C ARG A 179 -44.93 16.86 0.62
N LEU A 180 -44.86 16.43 -0.64
CA LEU A 180 -43.69 15.74 -1.17
C LEU A 180 -42.44 16.63 -1.12
N ALA A 181 -42.54 17.89 -1.54
CA ALA A 181 -41.38 18.82 -1.53
C ALA A 181 -40.82 19.03 -0.11
N ALA A 182 -41.64 19.03 0.92
CA ALA A 182 -41.19 19.15 2.31
C ALA A 182 -40.37 17.95 2.80
N ALA A 183 -40.54 16.77 2.17
CA ALA A 183 -39.75 15.57 2.45
C ALA A 183 -38.47 15.45 1.62
N LEU A 184 -38.20 16.38 0.70
CA LEU A 184 -37.06 16.37 -0.21
C LEU A 184 -36.16 17.61 -0.01
N THR A 185 -36.04 18.06 1.25
CA THR A 185 -35.21 19.22 1.58
C THR A 185 -33.75 18.84 1.75
N PRO A 186 -32.80 19.80 1.53
CA PRO A 186 -31.38 19.56 1.78
C PRO A 186 -31.04 19.08 3.20
N GLU A 187 -31.82 19.52 4.20
CA GLU A 187 -31.66 19.13 5.60
C GLU A 187 -31.97 17.64 5.78
N VAL A 188 -33.09 17.17 5.21
CA VAL A 188 -33.46 15.74 5.20
C VAL A 188 -32.41 14.93 4.46
N ASP A 189 -31.94 15.40 3.30
CA ASP A 189 -30.88 14.74 2.53
C ASP A 189 -29.59 14.60 3.33
N ALA A 190 -29.18 15.64 4.04
CA ALA A 190 -27.98 15.63 4.87
C ALA A 190 -28.08 14.62 6.04
N VAL A 191 -29.27 14.42 6.61
CA VAL A 191 -29.50 13.41 7.64
C VAL A 191 -29.42 12.00 7.04
N LEU A 192 -30.14 11.75 5.95
CA LEU A 192 -30.16 10.43 5.29
C LEU A 192 -28.82 10.04 4.67
N ALA A 193 -28.01 11.01 4.23
CA ALA A 193 -26.66 10.74 3.75
C ALA A 193 -25.73 10.23 4.86
N ARG A 194 -25.94 10.70 6.11
CA ARG A 194 -25.16 10.25 7.28
C ARG A 194 -25.74 9.00 7.93
N HIS A 195 -27.04 8.86 7.90
CA HIS A 195 -27.80 7.80 8.56
C HIS A 195 -28.83 7.20 7.59
N PRO A 196 -28.39 6.52 6.52
CA PRO A 196 -29.29 5.93 5.55
C PRO A 196 -30.11 4.78 6.18
N LEU A 197 -31.37 4.68 5.79
CA LEU A 197 -32.16 3.48 6.08
C LEU A 197 -31.67 2.34 5.20
N ARG A 198 -31.09 1.31 5.81
CA ARG A 198 -30.44 0.20 5.11
C ARG A 198 -31.23 -1.09 5.26
N GLU A 199 -31.57 -1.72 4.16
CA GLU A 199 -32.23 -3.01 4.12
C GLU A 199 -31.36 -4.06 3.44
N LEU A 200 -31.41 -5.30 3.93
CA LEU A 200 -30.74 -6.43 3.33
C LEU A 200 -29.21 -6.22 3.17
N VAL A 201 -28.58 -5.69 4.20
CA VAL A 201 -27.13 -5.36 4.17
C VAL A 201 -26.29 -6.59 3.89
N THR A 202 -25.41 -6.48 2.91
CA THR A 202 -24.36 -7.46 2.61
C THR A 202 -23.01 -6.81 2.81
N THR A 203 -22.09 -7.48 3.50
CA THR A 203 -20.71 -7.02 3.71
C THR A 203 -19.74 -7.98 3.03
N SER A 204 -18.80 -7.46 2.28
CA SER A 204 -17.73 -8.28 1.70
C SER A 204 -16.77 -8.80 2.76
N ASP A 205 -16.00 -9.84 2.43
CA ASP A 205 -14.85 -10.23 3.24
C ASP A 205 -13.85 -9.07 3.35
N PRO A 206 -13.14 -8.94 4.50
CA PRO A 206 -12.13 -7.92 4.66
C PRO A 206 -10.91 -8.21 3.78
N LEU A 207 -10.45 -7.20 3.05
CA LEU A 207 -9.25 -7.26 2.23
C LEU A 207 -8.11 -6.47 2.89
N PRO A 208 -6.88 -7.02 2.92
CA PRO A 208 -5.76 -6.37 3.57
C PRO A 208 -5.19 -5.22 2.71
N LEU A 209 -4.78 -4.15 3.39
CA LEU A 209 -4.14 -2.98 2.83
C LEU A 209 -2.90 -2.63 3.66
N LEU A 210 -1.74 -2.65 3.04
CA LEU A 210 -0.51 -2.16 3.66
C LEU A 210 -0.33 -0.69 3.31
N VAL A 211 -0.40 0.16 4.33
CA VAL A 211 -0.11 1.59 4.20
C VAL A 211 1.33 1.82 4.63
N GLU A 212 2.14 2.33 3.75
CA GLU A 212 3.53 2.65 4.00
C GLU A 212 3.73 4.17 4.16
N ARG A 213 4.93 4.60 4.51
CA ARG A 213 5.29 6.02 4.56
C ARG A 213 5.25 6.63 3.15
N GLU A 214 5.06 7.92 3.04
CA GLU A 214 4.90 8.64 1.76
C GLU A 214 6.06 8.37 0.78
N ARG A 215 7.30 8.31 1.28
CA ARG A 215 8.48 8.03 0.44
C ARG A 215 8.54 6.63 -0.16
N ALA A 216 7.68 5.72 0.27
CA ALA A 216 7.56 4.42 -0.40
C ALA A 216 6.85 4.53 -1.76
N LEU A 217 6.09 5.61 -2.02
CA LEU A 217 5.43 5.86 -3.30
C LEU A 217 6.38 6.53 -4.31
N TYR A 218 7.13 7.53 -3.86
CA TYR A 218 8.08 8.27 -4.70
C TYR A 218 9.21 8.87 -3.88
N GLY A 219 10.35 9.11 -4.51
CA GLY A 219 11.49 9.79 -3.93
C GLY A 219 12.57 10.02 -4.99
N ALA A 220 13.28 11.11 -4.88
CA ALA A 220 14.42 11.42 -5.71
C ALA A 220 15.71 10.90 -5.04
N TRP A 221 16.47 10.07 -5.76
CA TRP A 221 17.66 9.41 -5.23
C TRP A 221 18.90 9.98 -5.85
N TYR A 222 19.92 10.20 -5.01
CA TYR A 222 21.26 10.66 -5.43
C TYR A 222 22.30 9.62 -5.04
N GLU A 223 22.96 9.05 -6.05
CA GLU A 223 24.06 8.09 -5.85
C GLU A 223 25.41 8.83 -5.84
N PHE A 224 26.27 8.52 -4.87
CA PHE A 224 27.66 8.90 -4.90
C PHE A 224 28.54 7.95 -4.08
N PHE A 225 29.84 7.98 -4.39
CA PHE A 225 30.83 7.17 -3.70
C PHE A 225 31.48 8.01 -2.59
N PRO A 226 31.33 7.67 -1.30
CA PRO A 226 32.01 8.41 -0.21
C PRO A 226 33.52 8.53 -0.44
N ARG A 227 34.16 7.49 -0.99
CA ARG A 227 35.57 7.51 -1.31
C ARG A 227 35.99 8.56 -2.34
N SER A 228 35.06 9.08 -3.14
CA SER A 228 35.31 10.12 -4.13
C SER A 228 35.31 11.53 -3.57
N GLU A 229 34.87 11.69 -2.31
CA GLU A 229 34.80 12.98 -1.60
C GLU A 229 36.11 13.25 -0.81
N GLY A 230 37.24 12.94 -1.40
CA GLY A 230 38.55 13.21 -0.82
C GLY A 230 38.98 14.68 -0.95
N THR A 231 40.16 14.98 -0.43
CA THR A 231 40.85 16.26 -0.60
C THR A 231 42.15 16.08 -1.34
N PRO A 232 42.84 17.15 -1.80
CA PRO A 232 44.15 17.01 -2.42
C PRO A 232 45.16 16.34 -1.50
N GLU A 233 45.08 16.54 -0.20
CA GLU A 233 45.96 15.98 0.83
C GLU A 233 45.61 14.53 1.16
N GLN A 234 44.33 14.18 1.07
CA GLN A 234 43.78 12.85 1.30
C GLN A 234 42.83 12.48 0.17
N PRO A 235 43.35 11.92 -0.94
CA PRO A 235 42.57 11.64 -2.14
C PRO A 235 41.39 10.65 -1.91
N HIS A 236 41.53 9.67 -1.00
CA HIS A 236 40.46 8.78 -0.60
C HIS A 236 39.57 9.48 0.40
N GLY A 237 38.30 9.67 0.02
CA GLY A 237 37.29 10.25 0.92
C GLY A 237 36.89 9.31 2.05
N THR A 238 36.38 9.91 3.11
CA THR A 238 35.84 9.22 4.29
C THR A 238 34.38 9.59 4.50
N PHE A 239 33.68 8.94 5.44
CA PHE A 239 32.32 9.39 5.82
C PHE A 239 32.30 10.83 6.33
N ARG A 240 33.34 11.27 7.01
CA ARG A 240 33.46 12.66 7.49
C ARG A 240 33.58 13.67 6.35
N THR A 241 34.36 13.35 5.32
CA THR A 241 34.48 14.25 4.16
C THR A 241 33.25 14.19 3.28
N ALA A 242 32.66 12.99 3.10
CA ALA A 242 31.45 12.77 2.33
C ALA A 242 30.22 13.48 2.98
N ALA A 243 30.16 13.58 4.30
CA ALA A 243 29.09 14.29 5.00
C ALA A 243 28.92 15.75 4.52
N ARG A 244 29.99 16.39 4.06
CA ARG A 244 29.96 17.77 3.53
C ARG A 244 29.16 17.86 2.22
N ARG A 245 29.03 16.76 1.48
CA ARG A 245 28.25 16.70 0.24
C ARG A 245 26.76 16.72 0.48
N LEU A 246 26.30 16.26 1.65
CA LEU A 246 24.88 16.11 1.99
C LEU A 246 24.10 17.42 1.92
N ASP A 247 24.72 18.53 2.32
CA ASP A 247 24.07 19.86 2.26
C ASP A 247 23.70 20.24 0.81
N ALA A 248 24.59 19.99 -0.13
CA ALA A 248 24.33 20.27 -1.54
C ALA A 248 23.29 19.31 -2.14
N ILE A 249 23.28 18.05 -1.73
CA ILE A 249 22.30 17.04 -2.17
C ILE A 249 20.90 17.44 -1.67
N ALA A 250 20.78 17.81 -0.40
CA ALA A 250 19.52 18.29 0.19
C ALA A 250 19.03 19.57 -0.52
N ALA A 251 19.94 20.52 -0.78
CA ALA A 251 19.60 21.77 -1.49
C ALA A 251 19.12 21.54 -2.93
N MET A 252 19.50 20.45 -3.58
CA MET A 252 19.01 20.06 -4.90
C MET A 252 17.59 19.40 -4.82
N GLY A 253 17.08 19.11 -3.63
CA GLY A 253 15.74 18.53 -3.44
C GLY A 253 15.69 17.01 -3.54
N PHE A 254 16.82 16.31 -3.34
CA PHE A 254 16.83 14.85 -3.24
C PHE A 254 16.29 14.39 -1.88
N ASP A 255 15.75 13.18 -1.83
CA ASP A 255 15.15 12.55 -0.66
C ASP A 255 16.03 11.45 -0.06
N VAL A 256 16.74 10.72 -0.91
CA VAL A 256 17.52 9.54 -0.54
C VAL A 256 18.92 9.63 -1.11
N VAL A 257 19.90 9.34 -0.29
CA VAL A 257 21.30 9.16 -0.69
C VAL A 257 21.58 7.67 -0.79
N TYR A 258 21.88 7.22 -1.99
CA TYR A 258 22.27 5.84 -2.26
C TYR A 258 23.80 5.72 -2.26
N LEU A 259 24.31 4.79 -1.47
CA LEU A 259 25.74 4.48 -1.38
C LEU A 259 26.01 3.12 -2.01
N PRO A 260 26.93 3.01 -2.98
CA PRO A 260 27.54 1.72 -3.34
C PRO A 260 28.13 1.02 -2.13
N PRO A 261 28.44 -0.30 -2.21
CA PRO A 261 28.92 -1.03 -1.05
C PRO A 261 30.05 -0.31 -0.31
N ILE A 262 29.91 -0.22 1.01
CA ILE A 262 30.85 0.47 1.91
C ILE A 262 31.81 -0.47 2.64
N HIS A 263 31.81 -1.73 2.21
CA HIS A 263 32.53 -2.84 2.84
C HIS A 263 34.00 -2.93 2.41
N PRO A 264 34.86 -3.66 3.14
CA PRO A 264 36.23 -3.97 2.70
C PRO A 264 36.24 -4.58 1.30
N ILE A 265 37.26 -4.24 0.51
CA ILE A 265 37.38 -4.66 -0.89
C ILE A 265 38.54 -5.66 -1.02
N GLY A 266 38.31 -6.78 -1.70
CA GLY A 266 39.32 -7.80 -1.95
C GLY A 266 40.53 -7.31 -2.74
N THR A 267 41.65 -8.02 -2.62
CA THR A 267 42.89 -7.75 -3.33
C THR A 267 43.13 -8.73 -4.48
N THR A 268 42.63 -9.95 -4.37
CA THR A 268 42.77 -10.98 -5.41
C THR A 268 41.98 -10.59 -6.66
N HIS A 269 42.66 -10.53 -7.78
CA HIS A 269 42.11 -10.05 -9.05
C HIS A 269 41.57 -8.61 -9.03
N ARG A 270 42.04 -7.78 -8.08
CA ARG A 270 41.58 -6.39 -7.93
C ARG A 270 41.68 -5.63 -9.26
N LYS A 271 40.65 -4.88 -9.58
CA LYS A 271 40.66 -4.01 -10.76
C LYS A 271 41.40 -2.72 -10.49
N GLY A 272 42.14 -2.26 -11.50
CA GLY A 272 42.80 -0.98 -11.48
C GLY A 272 41.94 0.17 -12.02
N ARG A 273 42.54 1.34 -12.21
CA ARG A 273 41.86 2.53 -12.72
C ARG A 273 41.19 2.24 -14.07
N ASN A 274 40.02 2.85 -14.28
CA ASN A 274 39.22 2.64 -15.49
C ASN A 274 38.89 1.16 -15.74
N ASN A 275 38.75 0.36 -14.65
CA ASN A 275 38.43 -1.05 -14.70
C ASN A 275 39.46 -1.91 -15.46
N THR A 276 40.73 -1.54 -15.42
CA THR A 276 41.83 -2.37 -15.98
C THR A 276 41.95 -3.68 -15.19
N LEU A 277 42.44 -4.73 -15.85
CA LEU A 277 42.54 -6.08 -15.27
C LEU A 277 43.65 -6.22 -14.22
N SER A 278 44.53 -5.24 -14.10
CA SER A 278 45.66 -5.24 -13.17
C SER A 278 45.62 -3.96 -12.35
N ALA A 279 45.59 -4.11 -11.00
CA ALA A 279 45.67 -3.00 -10.08
C ALA A 279 47.12 -2.66 -9.74
N GLY A 280 47.40 -1.37 -9.64
CA GLY A 280 48.60 -0.86 -8.97
C GLY A 280 48.45 -0.86 -7.46
N PRO A 281 49.51 -0.55 -6.70
CA PRO A 281 49.48 -0.58 -5.24
C PRO A 281 48.49 0.43 -4.62
N ASP A 282 48.21 1.53 -5.32
CA ASP A 282 47.31 2.59 -4.84
C ASP A 282 45.87 2.47 -5.41
N ASP A 283 45.58 1.41 -6.15
CA ASP A 283 44.25 1.23 -6.72
C ASP A 283 43.27 0.65 -5.71
N VAL A 284 42.18 1.36 -5.50
CA VAL A 284 41.16 1.04 -4.49
C VAL A 284 40.27 -0.13 -4.84
N GLY A 285 40.26 -0.58 -6.10
CA GLY A 285 39.37 -1.68 -6.54
C GLY A 285 37.91 -1.27 -6.76
N VAL A 286 37.09 -2.27 -6.92
CA VAL A 286 35.66 -2.14 -7.21
C VAL A 286 34.88 -2.40 -5.91
N PRO A 287 33.96 -1.51 -5.48
CA PRO A 287 33.22 -1.67 -4.24
C PRO A 287 32.40 -2.97 -4.16
N TRP A 288 31.99 -3.49 -5.30
CA TRP A 288 31.21 -4.74 -5.38
C TRP A 288 32.07 -6.01 -5.22
N ALA A 289 33.40 -5.90 -5.21
CA ALA A 289 34.29 -6.99 -4.83
C ALA A 289 34.44 -7.03 -3.30
N ILE A 290 33.32 -7.31 -2.62
CA ILE A 290 33.16 -7.20 -1.18
C ILE A 290 33.96 -8.30 -0.46
N GLY A 291 34.72 -7.90 0.54
CA GLY A 291 35.41 -8.80 1.47
C GLY A 291 36.92 -8.84 1.30
N SER A 292 37.59 -8.78 2.44
CA SER A 292 39.03 -8.87 2.63
C SER A 292 39.29 -9.47 4.02
N PRO A 293 40.56 -9.66 4.44
CA PRO A 293 40.86 -10.06 5.81
C PRO A 293 40.29 -9.13 6.88
N GLU A 294 40.01 -7.87 6.55
CA GLU A 294 39.41 -6.90 7.47
C GLU A 294 37.89 -7.11 7.69
N GLY A 295 37.26 -7.97 6.91
CA GLY A 295 35.85 -8.32 7.06
C GLY A 295 35.10 -8.41 5.73
N GLY A 296 33.78 -8.61 5.83
CA GLY A 296 32.86 -8.75 4.71
C GLY A 296 31.70 -7.76 4.78
N HIS A 297 30.50 -8.27 4.52
CA HIS A 297 29.26 -7.48 4.54
C HIS A 297 28.89 -6.91 5.92
N ASP A 298 29.50 -7.41 6.96
CA ASP A 298 29.35 -6.97 8.36
C ASP A 298 30.40 -5.95 8.82
N ALA A 299 31.29 -5.51 7.91
CA ALA A 299 32.36 -4.57 8.20
C ALA A 299 32.35 -3.35 7.29
N ILE A 300 32.88 -2.24 7.80
CA ILE A 300 33.10 -1.01 7.03
C ILE A 300 34.51 -1.01 6.49
N HIS A 301 34.70 -0.51 5.24
CA HIS A 301 36.03 -0.32 4.66
C HIS A 301 36.87 0.60 5.55
N PRO A 302 38.07 0.19 5.99
CA PRO A 302 38.86 0.96 6.94
C PRO A 302 39.18 2.41 6.49
N ASP A 303 39.38 2.61 5.18
CA ASP A 303 39.67 3.95 4.62
C ASP A 303 38.43 4.87 4.59
N LEU A 304 37.22 4.34 4.76
CA LEU A 304 36.00 5.15 4.90
C LEU A 304 35.79 5.67 6.32
N GLY A 305 36.34 4.98 7.32
CA GLY A 305 36.22 5.32 8.72
C GLY A 305 35.67 4.17 9.58
N THR A 306 35.12 4.51 10.73
CA THR A 306 34.54 3.58 11.69
C THR A 306 33.01 3.50 11.60
N LEU A 307 32.40 2.61 12.37
CA LEU A 307 30.94 2.55 12.50
C LEU A 307 30.39 3.86 13.07
N GLU A 308 31.08 4.45 14.03
CA GLU A 308 30.70 5.74 14.62
C GLU A 308 30.74 6.88 13.58
N ASP A 309 31.69 6.83 12.64
CA ASP A 309 31.76 7.80 11.53
C ASP A 309 30.58 7.61 10.57
N PHE A 310 30.18 6.37 10.32
CA PHE A 310 28.98 6.05 9.52
C PHE A 310 27.71 6.49 10.23
N ASP A 311 27.57 6.22 11.53
CA ASP A 311 26.42 6.67 12.32
C ASP A 311 26.30 8.21 12.32
N ALA A 312 27.41 8.91 12.43
CA ALA A 312 27.45 10.37 12.33
C ALA A 312 27.04 10.86 10.93
N PHE A 313 27.43 10.15 9.88
CA PHE A 313 26.99 10.45 8.51
C PHE A 313 25.47 10.25 8.34
N VAL A 314 24.92 9.15 8.86
CA VAL A 314 23.47 8.87 8.84
C VAL A 314 22.71 9.93 9.65
N ALA A 315 23.21 10.29 10.84
CA ALA A 315 22.60 11.33 11.67
C ALA A 315 22.57 12.68 10.93
N ARG A 316 23.69 13.05 10.27
CA ARG A 316 23.73 14.28 9.47
C ARG A 316 22.77 14.27 8.30
N ALA A 317 22.63 13.15 7.59
CA ALA A 317 21.63 12.98 6.54
C ALA A 317 20.22 13.22 7.10
N GLY A 318 19.90 12.60 8.25
CA GLY A 318 18.62 12.77 8.93
C GLY A 318 18.29 14.21 9.32
N GLU A 319 19.30 14.99 9.83
CA GLU A 319 19.14 16.42 10.11
C GLU A 319 18.74 17.23 8.87
N LEU A 320 19.19 16.81 7.70
CA LEU A 320 18.90 17.44 6.40
C LEU A 320 17.62 16.89 5.74
N GLY A 321 16.92 15.96 6.40
CA GLY A 321 15.75 15.30 5.86
C GLY A 321 16.03 14.26 4.79
N LEU A 322 17.30 13.83 4.64
CA LEU A 322 17.72 12.78 3.72
C LEU A 322 17.69 11.41 4.40
N GLU A 323 17.36 10.37 3.63
CA GLU A 323 17.49 8.98 4.05
C GLU A 323 18.71 8.34 3.38
N ILE A 324 19.27 7.31 4.04
CA ILE A 324 20.40 6.55 3.48
C ILE A 324 19.91 5.21 2.98
N ALA A 325 20.26 4.88 1.74
CA ALA A 325 20.11 3.56 1.16
C ALA A 325 21.48 2.98 0.87
N LEU A 326 21.76 1.77 1.37
CA LEU A 326 22.97 1.02 1.10
C LEU A 326 22.72 0.00 -0.01
N ASP A 327 23.68 -0.15 -0.91
CA ASP A 327 23.69 -1.26 -1.85
C ASP A 327 23.88 -2.58 -1.11
N PHE A 328 22.97 -3.50 -1.29
CA PHE A 328 23.03 -4.84 -0.73
C PHE A 328 23.36 -5.87 -1.82
N ALA A 329 24.64 -5.92 -2.19
CA ALA A 329 25.14 -6.87 -3.17
C ALA A 329 25.50 -8.21 -2.52
N LEU A 330 24.79 -9.29 -2.86
CA LEU A 330 24.99 -10.65 -2.30
C LEU A 330 26.19 -11.39 -2.92
N GLN A 331 27.10 -10.69 -3.55
CA GLN A 331 28.32 -11.19 -4.15
C GLN A 331 29.52 -10.82 -3.30
N CYS A 332 30.63 -11.53 -3.45
CA CYS A 332 31.83 -11.23 -2.68
C CYS A 332 33.12 -11.40 -3.49
N SER A 333 34.23 -10.89 -2.96
CA SER A 333 35.56 -11.12 -3.52
C SER A 333 36.06 -12.52 -3.19
N PRO A 334 37.09 -13.02 -3.90
CA PRO A 334 37.80 -14.26 -3.50
C PRO A 334 38.40 -14.24 -2.10
N ASP A 335 38.67 -13.05 -1.55
CA ASP A 335 39.28 -12.86 -0.22
C ASP A 335 38.25 -12.73 0.91
N HIS A 336 36.95 -12.86 0.61
CA HIS A 336 35.90 -12.76 1.61
C HIS A 336 36.00 -13.89 2.65
N PRO A 337 35.87 -13.61 3.95
CA PRO A 337 35.94 -14.65 5.00
C PRO A 337 34.97 -15.82 4.82
N TRP A 338 33.88 -15.63 4.09
CA TRP A 338 32.92 -16.72 3.81
C TRP A 338 33.46 -17.76 2.84
N VAL A 339 34.40 -17.42 1.97
CA VAL A 339 34.99 -18.38 1.02
C VAL A 339 35.62 -19.55 1.77
N ASP A 340 36.29 -19.27 2.89
CA ASP A 340 36.92 -20.30 3.73
C ASP A 340 35.94 -20.91 4.75
N LYS A 341 35.06 -20.08 5.35
CA LYS A 341 34.17 -20.50 6.42
C LYS A 341 32.93 -21.26 5.92
N HIS A 342 32.47 -20.93 4.73
CA HIS A 342 31.24 -21.46 4.13
C HIS A 342 31.43 -21.80 2.65
N PRO A 343 32.37 -22.69 2.29
CA PRO A 343 32.64 -23.03 0.90
C PRO A 343 31.42 -23.64 0.18
N ASP A 344 30.49 -24.20 0.91
CA ASP A 344 29.22 -24.76 0.43
C ASP A 344 28.22 -23.70 -0.06
N TRP A 345 28.46 -22.41 0.20
CA TRP A 345 27.62 -21.32 -0.30
C TRP A 345 27.98 -20.93 -1.74
N PHE A 346 29.11 -21.43 -2.25
CA PHE A 346 29.63 -21.03 -3.55
C PHE A 346 29.48 -22.13 -4.60
N HIS A 347 29.24 -21.73 -5.83
CA HIS A 347 29.21 -22.64 -6.97
C HIS A 347 30.62 -23.06 -7.38
N HIS A 348 30.93 -24.35 -7.25
CA HIS A 348 32.21 -24.92 -7.66
C HIS A 348 32.13 -25.46 -9.08
N ARG A 349 33.18 -25.20 -9.86
CA ARG A 349 33.37 -25.77 -11.19
C ARG A 349 33.92 -27.21 -11.09
N PRO A 350 33.88 -27.99 -12.19
CA PRO A 350 34.41 -29.36 -12.19
C PRO A 350 35.89 -29.49 -11.84
N ASP A 351 36.67 -28.42 -12.02
CA ASP A 351 38.09 -28.35 -11.64
C ASP A 351 38.30 -27.97 -10.16
N GLY A 352 37.24 -27.79 -9.40
CA GLY A 352 37.28 -27.40 -7.99
C GLY A 352 37.38 -25.89 -7.73
N THR A 353 37.53 -25.06 -8.75
CA THR A 353 37.55 -23.61 -8.59
C THR A 353 36.13 -23.07 -8.36
N ILE A 354 36.03 -21.95 -7.64
CA ILE A 354 34.76 -21.25 -7.48
C ILE A 354 34.43 -20.47 -8.79
N ALA A 355 33.17 -20.53 -9.18
CA ALA A 355 32.69 -19.76 -10.32
C ALA A 355 32.76 -18.26 -10.00
N TYR A 356 33.32 -17.47 -10.91
CA TYR A 356 33.30 -16.01 -10.82
C TYR A 356 32.19 -15.44 -11.72
N ALA A 357 31.83 -14.19 -11.48
CA ALA A 357 30.85 -13.47 -12.31
C ALA A 357 31.39 -13.27 -13.72
N GLU A 358 30.59 -13.57 -14.75
CA GLU A 358 30.98 -13.36 -16.13
C GLU A 358 29.78 -13.00 -17.03
N ASN A 359 30.10 -12.22 -18.04
CA ASN A 359 29.24 -11.98 -19.21
C ASN A 359 30.12 -12.13 -20.46
N PRO A 360 30.26 -13.35 -20.96
CA PRO A 360 31.26 -13.67 -22.00
C PRO A 360 31.24 -12.68 -23.19
N PRO A 361 32.40 -12.21 -23.63
CA PRO A 361 33.77 -12.62 -23.22
C PRO A 361 34.32 -11.93 -21.95
N LYS A 362 33.52 -11.06 -21.28
CA LYS A 362 33.96 -10.33 -20.07
C LYS A 362 33.96 -11.26 -18.85
N LYS A 363 35.03 -11.16 -18.05
CA LYS A 363 35.24 -11.91 -16.80
C LYS A 363 35.45 -10.93 -15.66
N TYR A 364 34.76 -11.20 -14.56
CA TYR A 364 34.84 -10.43 -13.30
C TYR A 364 35.42 -11.35 -12.23
N GLN A 365 36.71 -11.67 -12.34
CA GLN A 365 37.36 -12.66 -11.46
C GLN A 365 37.52 -12.16 -10.02
N ASP A 366 37.33 -10.88 -9.80
CA ASP A 366 37.26 -10.22 -8.49
C ASP A 366 35.90 -10.39 -7.78
N ILE A 367 34.93 -11.06 -8.43
CA ILE A 367 33.56 -11.21 -7.91
C ILE A 367 33.09 -12.67 -8.01
N TYR A 368 32.76 -13.28 -6.88
CA TYR A 368 32.04 -14.54 -6.75
C TYR A 368 30.56 -14.23 -6.51
N PRO A 369 29.64 -14.65 -7.41
CA PRO A 369 28.19 -14.41 -7.28
C PRO A 369 27.55 -15.36 -6.27
#